data_e3ecf1c7276ed1e745e64f309a8a0561
#
_entry.id   e3ecf1c7276ed1e745e64f309a8a0561
#
_cell.length_a   1.000
_cell.length_b   1.000
_cell.length_c   1.000
_cell.angle_alpha   90.00
_cell.angle_beta   90.00
_cell.angle_gamma   90.00
#
_symmetry.space_group_name_H-M   'P 1'
#
loop_
_entity.id
_entity.type
_entity.pdbx_description
1 polymer ?
#
loop_
_entity_poly.entity_id
_entity_poly.type
_entity_poly.pdbx_seq_one_letter_code
_entity_poly.pdbx_strand_id
1 'polypeptide(L)'
;MKNWYVLYVKSRHEFVANNELMKKEVETFLPALKSLRQWKDRKRWVEFPLFPGYLFVNIHPQPESIVSVLRTRGAITLLSAQPGHPSPVPNEEISSLQLLLDSGRDLDIYPELKEGTRVRVKRGPLQGAEGTLEKKHDQYIFLINIELLGRSIGVKMYADDIEAN
;
A
#
# COMPACT_ATOMS: atom_id res chain seq x y z
N MET A 1 -12.49 15.57 -9.20
CA MET A 1 -12.29 14.14 -9.03
C MET A 1 -11.04 13.87 -8.19
N LYS A 2 -11.18 13.06 -7.15
CA LYS A 2 -10.06 12.75 -6.26
C LYS A 2 -9.19 11.65 -6.84
N ASN A 3 -7.90 11.72 -6.56
CA ASN A 3 -6.94 10.68 -6.91
C ASN A 3 -6.13 10.30 -5.69
N TRP A 4 -5.62 9.08 -5.68
CA TRP A 4 -4.69 8.64 -4.66
C TRP A 4 -3.27 9.07 -5.00
N TYR A 5 -2.55 9.53 -3.98
CA TYR A 5 -1.14 9.92 -4.09
C TYR A 5 -0.35 9.32 -2.94
N VAL A 6 0.96 9.16 -3.14
CA VAL A 6 1.86 8.70 -2.08
C VAL A 6 2.46 9.90 -1.38
N LEU A 7 2.28 9.98 -0.08
CA LEU A 7 2.91 11.00 0.77
C LEU A 7 4.14 10.40 1.42
N TYR A 8 5.29 11.04 1.19
CA TYR A 8 6.52 10.72 1.89
C TYR A 8 6.58 11.52 3.18
N VAL A 9 6.86 10.85 4.30
CA VAL A 9 6.87 11.48 5.63
C VAL A 9 8.21 11.23 6.31
N LYS A 10 8.47 12.04 7.34
CA LYS A 10 9.65 11.87 8.19
C LYS A 10 9.61 10.49 8.85
N SER A 11 10.81 9.96 9.17
CA SER A 11 10.94 8.70 9.87
C SER A 11 10.09 8.67 11.14
N ARG A 12 9.35 7.59 11.34
CA ARG A 12 8.47 7.37 12.49
C ARG A 12 7.31 8.35 12.62
N HIS A 13 6.99 9.10 11.55
CA HIS A 13 5.88 10.04 11.54
C HIS A 13 4.68 9.55 10.73
N GLU A 14 4.68 8.29 10.29
CA GLU A 14 3.59 7.73 9.48
C GLU A 14 2.24 7.85 10.18
N PHE A 15 2.17 7.38 11.43
CA PHE A 15 0.92 7.42 12.20
C PHE A 15 0.56 8.84 12.63
N VAL A 16 1.55 9.66 12.96
CA VAL A 16 1.34 11.06 13.31
C VAL A 16 0.73 11.81 12.13
N ALA A 17 1.32 11.70 10.95
CA ALA A 17 0.82 12.36 9.74
C ALA A 17 -0.58 11.84 9.39
N ASN A 18 -0.80 10.54 9.49
CA ASN A 18 -2.10 9.92 9.21
C ASN A 18 -3.19 10.50 10.11
N ASN A 19 -2.93 10.58 11.42
CA ASN A 19 -3.89 11.12 12.38
C ASN A 19 -4.19 12.59 12.13
N GLU A 20 -3.17 13.40 11.82
CA GLU A 20 -3.36 14.82 11.51
C GLU A 20 -4.18 15.02 10.22
N LEU A 21 -3.94 14.20 9.21
CA LEU A 21 -4.71 14.25 7.96
C LEU A 21 -6.16 13.86 8.19
N MET A 22 -6.41 12.83 9.00
CA MET A 22 -7.77 12.42 9.33
C MET A 22 -8.53 13.54 10.06
N LYS A 23 -7.86 14.29 10.92
CA LYS A 23 -8.46 15.47 11.58
C LYS A 23 -8.84 16.57 10.59
N LYS A 24 -8.13 16.65 9.47
CA LYS A 24 -8.45 17.58 8.36
C LYS A 24 -9.49 17.03 7.41
N GLU A 25 -10.07 15.88 7.72
CA GLU A 25 -11.06 15.19 6.89
C GLU A 25 -10.48 14.75 5.53
N VAL A 26 -9.18 14.49 5.47
CA VAL A 26 -8.55 13.91 4.30
C VAL A 26 -8.63 12.40 4.39
N GLU A 27 -9.13 11.75 3.33
CA GLU A 27 -9.16 10.30 3.26
C GLU A 27 -7.74 9.78 3.10
N THR A 28 -7.33 8.90 4.01
CA THR A 28 -5.99 8.34 4.03
C THR A 28 -6.02 6.82 4.02
N PHE A 29 -4.93 6.23 3.58
CA PHE A 29 -4.70 4.80 3.70
C PHE A 29 -3.25 4.59 4.13
N LEU A 30 -3.07 4.16 5.38
CA LEU A 30 -1.76 3.79 5.92
C LEU A 30 -1.72 2.28 6.07
N PRO A 31 -1.22 1.56 5.05
CA PRO A 31 -1.13 0.11 5.17
C PRO A 31 -0.15 -0.26 6.28
N ALA A 32 -0.64 -1.08 7.21
CA ALA A 32 0.13 -1.46 8.38
C ALA A 32 -0.13 -2.91 8.74
N LEU A 33 0.88 -3.54 9.30
CA LEU A 33 0.79 -4.90 9.79
C LEU A 33 0.95 -4.90 11.31
N LYS A 34 0.22 -5.81 11.97
CA LYS A 34 0.37 -6.02 13.40
C LYS A 34 1.34 -7.16 13.63
N SER A 35 2.27 -6.95 14.55
CA SER A 35 3.24 -7.97 14.94
C SER A 35 3.29 -8.06 16.45
N LEU A 36 3.38 -9.29 16.96
CA LEU A 36 3.52 -9.53 18.38
C LEU A 36 5.00 -9.37 18.76
N ARG A 37 5.28 -8.41 19.63
CA ARG A 37 6.64 -8.13 20.08
C ARG A 37 6.80 -8.43 21.57
N GLN A 38 7.94 -9.05 21.92
CA GLN A 38 8.31 -9.27 23.30
C GLN A 38 8.96 -7.99 23.86
N TRP A 39 8.33 -7.42 24.90
CA TRP A 39 8.85 -6.25 25.63
C TRP A 39 9.20 -6.66 27.05
N LYS A 40 10.46 -6.70 27.39
CA LYS A 40 10.91 -7.08 28.73
C LYS A 40 10.19 -8.36 29.18
N ASP A 41 9.16 -8.24 30.03
CA ASP A 41 8.44 -9.32 30.65
C ASP A 41 7.00 -9.52 30.11
N ARG A 42 6.62 -8.85 28.99
CA ARG A 42 5.29 -8.99 28.39
C ARG A 42 5.33 -8.88 26.88
N LYS A 43 4.32 -9.50 26.24
CA LYS A 43 4.13 -9.42 24.80
C LYS A 43 3.12 -8.32 24.46
N ARG A 44 3.39 -7.54 23.41
CA ARG A 44 2.49 -6.50 22.93
C ARG A 44 2.32 -6.60 21.43
N TRP A 45 1.09 -6.33 20.97
CA TRP A 45 0.83 -6.14 19.55
C TRP A 45 1.25 -4.74 19.17
N VAL A 46 2.09 -4.64 18.13
CA VAL A 46 2.57 -3.36 17.61
C VAL A 46 2.25 -3.28 16.14
N GLU A 47 1.76 -2.13 15.70
CA GLU A 47 1.51 -1.86 14.29
C GLU A 47 2.76 -1.27 13.64
N PHE A 48 3.09 -1.78 12.46
CA PHE A 48 4.20 -1.29 11.65
C PHE A 48 3.70 -0.87 10.28
N PRO A 49 4.16 0.28 9.75
CA PRO A 49 3.86 0.63 8.37
C PRO A 49 4.38 -0.45 7.42
N LEU A 50 3.57 -0.85 6.47
CA LEU A 50 4.00 -1.79 5.44
C LEU A 50 5.10 -1.19 4.56
N PHE A 51 5.00 0.11 4.30
CA PHE A 51 6.00 0.88 3.57
C PHE A 51 6.53 2.00 4.46
N PRO A 52 7.59 1.76 5.25
CA PRO A 52 8.12 2.80 6.13
C PRO A 52 8.42 4.11 5.41
N GLY A 53 7.92 5.21 5.93
CA GLY A 53 8.08 6.53 5.36
C GLY A 53 6.98 6.94 4.38
N TYR A 54 5.99 6.09 4.13
CA TYR A 54 4.95 6.37 3.12
C TYR A 54 3.56 6.08 3.61
N LEU A 55 2.61 6.88 3.15
CA LEU A 55 1.19 6.59 3.26
C LEU A 55 0.46 7.16 2.04
N PHE A 56 -0.78 6.74 1.84
CA PHE A 56 -1.56 7.16 0.70
C PHE A 56 -2.61 8.18 1.12
N VAL A 57 -2.82 9.20 0.28
CA VAL A 57 -3.85 10.22 0.49
C VAL A 57 -4.72 10.34 -0.75
N ASN A 58 -6.01 10.51 -0.54
CA ASN A 58 -6.99 10.64 -1.62
C ASN A 58 -7.48 12.09 -1.64
N ILE A 59 -6.99 12.87 -2.59
CA ILE A 59 -7.27 14.30 -2.67
C ILE A 59 -7.55 14.75 -4.10
N HIS A 60 -8.19 15.91 -4.23
CA HIS A 60 -8.29 16.57 -5.52
C HIS A 60 -6.91 17.12 -5.92
N PRO A 61 -6.52 17.04 -7.20
CA PRO A 61 -5.22 17.53 -7.66
C PRO A 61 -5.23 19.06 -7.83
N GLN A 62 -5.56 19.76 -6.76
CA GLN A 62 -5.65 21.21 -6.72
C GLN A 62 -4.61 21.78 -5.76
N PRO A 63 -4.08 22.97 -6.05
CA PRO A 63 -3.04 23.56 -5.19
C PRO A 63 -3.41 23.63 -3.71
N GLU A 64 -4.67 23.98 -3.40
CA GLU A 64 -5.12 24.09 -2.00
C GLU A 64 -5.04 22.74 -1.26
N SER A 65 -5.48 21.68 -1.92
CA SER A 65 -5.44 20.33 -1.34
C SER A 65 -4.01 19.85 -1.14
N ILE A 66 -3.16 20.08 -2.13
CA ILE A 66 -1.74 19.70 -2.08
C ILE A 66 -1.03 20.44 -0.97
N VAL A 67 -1.22 21.75 -0.87
CA VAL A 67 -0.60 22.58 0.19
C VAL A 67 -1.06 22.13 1.56
N SER A 68 -2.36 21.86 1.73
CA SER A 68 -2.90 21.40 3.01
C SER A 68 -2.24 20.11 3.47
N VAL A 69 -2.07 19.16 2.54
CA VAL A 69 -1.39 17.88 2.83
C VAL A 69 0.08 18.13 3.21
N LEU A 70 0.78 18.96 2.46
CA LEU A 70 2.21 19.21 2.68
C LEU A 70 2.49 20.00 3.96
N ARG A 71 1.50 20.72 4.48
CA ARG A 71 1.60 21.43 5.77
C ARG A 71 1.31 20.54 6.98
N THR A 72 0.97 19.29 6.74
CA THR A 72 0.69 18.34 7.80
C THR A 72 1.99 17.97 8.52
N ARG A 73 1.90 17.78 9.83
CA ARG A 73 3.05 17.39 10.65
C ARG A 73 3.65 16.08 10.13
N GLY A 74 4.95 16.12 9.86
CA GLY A 74 5.69 14.95 9.36
C GLY A 74 5.73 14.84 7.84
N ALA A 75 4.87 15.55 7.11
CA ALA A 75 4.84 15.49 5.66
C ALA A 75 6.08 16.13 5.05
N ILE A 76 6.67 15.43 4.07
CA ILE A 76 7.84 15.93 3.33
C ILE A 76 7.44 16.30 1.91
N THR A 77 6.92 15.34 1.14
CA THR A 77 6.53 15.59 -0.25
C THR A 77 5.55 14.53 -0.74
N LEU A 78 4.83 14.87 -1.80
CA LEU A 78 4.06 13.89 -2.57
C LEU A 78 4.96 13.35 -3.67
N LEU A 79 4.99 12.03 -3.83
CA LEU A 79 5.84 11.40 -4.84
C LEU A 79 5.39 11.78 -6.24
N SER A 80 6.36 11.98 -7.13
CA SER A 80 6.09 12.34 -8.50
C SER A 80 7.15 11.76 -9.44
N ALA A 81 6.69 11.29 -10.59
CA ALA A 81 7.59 10.86 -11.66
C ALA A 81 8.26 12.06 -12.33
N GLN A 82 7.58 13.22 -12.32
CA GLN A 82 8.09 14.47 -12.85
C GLN A 82 8.05 15.54 -11.75
N PRO A 83 9.13 16.34 -11.59
CA PRO A 83 9.17 17.36 -10.56
C PRO A 83 7.99 18.34 -10.64
N GLY A 84 7.38 18.62 -9.48
CA GLY A 84 6.29 19.58 -9.38
C GLY A 84 4.91 19.05 -9.72
N HIS A 85 4.80 17.81 -10.19
CA HIS A 85 3.52 17.21 -10.56
C HIS A 85 3.35 15.87 -9.85
N PRO A 86 2.61 15.82 -8.73
CA PRO A 86 2.35 14.55 -8.03
C PRO A 86 1.76 13.51 -8.97
N SER A 87 2.27 12.29 -8.91
CA SER A 87 1.82 11.19 -9.75
C SER A 87 0.72 10.41 -9.04
N PRO A 88 -0.46 10.26 -9.66
CA PRO A 88 -1.53 9.48 -9.04
C PRO A 88 -1.19 8.00 -9.03
N VAL A 89 -1.67 7.31 -7.99
CA VAL A 89 -1.58 5.85 -7.87
C VAL A 89 -2.87 5.27 -8.45
N PRO A 90 -2.79 4.26 -9.33
CA PRO A 90 -4.00 3.63 -9.85
C PRO A 90 -4.90 3.08 -8.74
N ASN A 91 -6.21 3.28 -8.87
CA ASN A 91 -7.18 2.79 -7.88
C ASN A 91 -7.08 1.28 -7.67
N GLU A 92 -6.77 0.53 -8.72
CA GLU A 92 -6.65 -0.92 -8.67
C GLU A 92 -5.53 -1.36 -7.72
N GLU A 93 -4.43 -0.63 -7.68
CA GLU A 93 -3.32 -0.92 -6.76
C GLU A 93 -3.76 -0.72 -5.31
N ILE A 94 -4.46 0.36 -5.03
CA ILE A 94 -4.95 0.66 -3.68
C ILE A 94 -6.01 -0.37 -3.25
N SER A 95 -7.00 -0.63 -4.10
CA SER A 95 -8.06 -1.58 -3.80
C SER A 95 -7.52 -2.99 -3.58
N SER A 96 -6.59 -3.42 -4.42
CA SER A 96 -5.98 -4.74 -4.30
C SER A 96 -5.16 -4.86 -3.03
N LEU A 97 -4.43 -3.80 -2.67
CA LEU A 97 -3.65 -3.78 -1.43
C LEU A 97 -4.56 -3.84 -0.20
N GLN A 98 -5.69 -3.13 -0.23
CA GLN A 98 -6.68 -3.20 0.85
C GLN A 98 -7.23 -4.61 1.02
N LEU A 99 -7.54 -5.29 -0.09
CA LEU A 99 -8.01 -6.67 -0.06
C LEU A 99 -6.96 -7.61 0.54
N LEU A 100 -5.68 -7.43 0.18
CA LEU A 100 -4.61 -8.22 0.76
C LEU A 100 -4.52 -8.06 2.27
N LEU A 101 -4.56 -6.82 2.74
CA LEU A 101 -4.47 -6.53 4.18
C LEU A 101 -5.66 -7.11 4.95
N ASP A 102 -6.86 -7.02 4.36
CA ASP A 102 -8.09 -7.50 4.99
C ASP A 102 -8.21 -9.02 4.96
N SER A 103 -7.43 -9.69 4.11
CA SER A 103 -7.49 -11.14 3.95
C SER A 103 -6.97 -11.92 5.17
N GLY A 104 -6.18 -11.27 6.01
CA GLY A 104 -5.54 -11.92 7.16
C GLY A 104 -4.43 -12.89 6.79
N ARG A 105 -4.02 -12.93 5.53
CA ARG A 105 -2.92 -13.81 5.08
C ARG A 105 -1.57 -13.20 5.41
N ASP A 106 -0.57 -14.06 5.52
CA ASP A 106 0.81 -13.61 5.70
C ASP A 106 1.30 -12.94 4.43
N LEU A 107 1.79 -11.72 4.57
CA LEU A 107 2.26 -10.91 3.45
C LEU A 107 3.78 -10.79 3.48
N ASP A 108 4.38 -10.84 2.31
CA ASP A 108 5.81 -10.61 2.14
C ASP A 108 6.04 -9.42 1.19
N ILE A 109 7.13 -8.70 1.42
CA ILE A 109 7.53 -7.59 0.57
C ILE A 109 8.59 -8.07 -0.39
N TYR A 110 8.41 -7.77 -1.67
CA TYR A 110 9.34 -8.13 -2.74
C TYR A 110 9.79 -6.89 -3.49
N PRO A 111 10.97 -6.93 -4.12
CA PRO A 111 11.29 -5.91 -5.12
C PRO A 111 10.26 -5.98 -6.25
N GLU A 112 10.00 -4.85 -6.87
CA GLU A 112 9.03 -4.83 -7.98
C GLU A 112 9.45 -5.79 -9.08
N LEU A 113 8.53 -6.66 -9.46
CA LEU A 113 8.73 -7.60 -10.54
C LEU A 113 7.95 -7.13 -11.76
N LYS A 114 8.67 -6.86 -12.84
CA LYS A 114 8.07 -6.43 -14.11
C LYS A 114 7.65 -7.61 -14.97
N GLU A 115 8.16 -8.80 -14.64
CA GLU A 115 7.84 -10.03 -15.34
C GLU A 115 6.82 -10.84 -14.54
N GLY A 116 6.00 -11.59 -15.24
CA GLY A 116 4.98 -12.41 -14.65
C GLY A 116 3.66 -12.26 -15.37
N THR A 117 2.76 -13.20 -15.15
CA THR A 117 1.46 -13.21 -15.79
C THR A 117 0.47 -12.33 -15.04
N ARG A 118 -0.17 -11.41 -15.73
CA ARG A 118 -1.22 -10.58 -15.15
C ARG A 118 -2.44 -11.43 -14.85
N VAL A 119 -2.94 -11.40 -13.62
CA VAL A 119 -4.03 -12.25 -13.17
C VAL A 119 -5.01 -11.49 -12.29
N ARG A 120 -6.19 -12.09 -12.12
CA ARG A 120 -7.21 -11.64 -11.19
C ARG A 120 -7.61 -12.80 -10.29
N VAL A 121 -7.84 -12.51 -9.02
CA VAL A 121 -8.35 -13.51 -8.08
C VAL A 121 -9.85 -13.65 -8.29
N LYS A 122 -10.31 -14.87 -8.58
CA LYS A 122 -11.71 -15.12 -8.93
C LYS A 122 -12.57 -15.58 -7.78
N ARG A 123 -11.99 -16.01 -6.67
CA ARG A 123 -12.75 -16.44 -5.49
C ARG A 123 -11.95 -16.30 -4.21
N GLY A 124 -12.65 -16.37 -3.08
CA GLY A 124 -12.06 -16.27 -1.75
C GLY A 124 -11.97 -14.84 -1.26
N PRO A 125 -11.28 -14.63 -0.11
CA PRO A 125 -11.18 -13.30 0.50
C PRO A 125 -10.52 -12.24 -0.37
N LEU A 126 -9.72 -12.66 -1.35
CA LEU A 126 -9.01 -11.74 -2.25
C LEU A 126 -9.75 -11.53 -3.57
N GLN A 127 -10.98 -12.02 -3.71
CA GLN A 127 -11.74 -11.91 -4.95
C GLN A 127 -11.77 -10.48 -5.46
N GLY A 128 -11.44 -10.30 -6.73
CA GLY A 128 -11.39 -9.01 -7.38
C GLY A 128 -10.03 -8.34 -7.36
N ALA A 129 -9.07 -8.84 -6.58
CA ALA A 129 -7.71 -8.30 -6.58
C ALA A 129 -7.02 -8.62 -7.91
N GLU A 130 -6.32 -7.63 -8.45
CA GLU A 130 -5.55 -7.76 -9.68
C GLU A 130 -4.07 -7.60 -9.39
N GLY A 131 -3.27 -8.44 -10.00
CA GLY A 131 -1.83 -8.42 -9.77
C GLY A 131 -1.08 -9.32 -10.72
N THR A 132 0.12 -9.66 -10.35
CA THR A 132 1.02 -10.49 -11.14
C THR A 132 1.25 -11.82 -10.45
N LEU A 133 1.19 -12.89 -11.21
CA LEU A 133 1.45 -14.23 -10.69
C LEU A 133 2.87 -14.63 -11.04
N GLU A 134 3.63 -15.05 -10.05
CA GLU A 134 4.95 -15.61 -10.23
C GLU A 134 5.00 -17.00 -9.62
N LYS A 135 5.64 -17.92 -10.33
CA LYS A 135 5.91 -19.25 -9.81
C LYS A 135 7.32 -19.29 -9.26
N LYS A 136 7.45 -19.56 -7.96
CA LYS A 136 8.74 -19.66 -7.30
C LYS A 136 8.81 -21.02 -6.60
N HIS A 137 9.78 -21.84 -7.01
CA HIS A 137 9.82 -23.25 -6.62
C HIS A 137 8.49 -23.89 -7.00
N ASP A 138 7.84 -24.68 -6.23
CA ASP A 138 6.56 -25.29 -6.60
C ASP A 138 5.34 -24.49 -6.11
N GLN A 139 5.53 -23.21 -5.78
CA GLN A 139 4.48 -22.36 -5.24
C GLN A 139 4.18 -21.18 -6.14
N TYR A 140 2.90 -20.80 -6.18
CA TYR A 140 2.47 -19.57 -6.83
C TYR A 140 2.44 -18.44 -5.82
N ILE A 141 2.97 -17.30 -6.23
CA ILE A 141 2.93 -16.07 -5.43
C ILE A 141 2.14 -15.04 -6.22
N PHE A 142 1.08 -14.54 -5.60
CA PHE A 142 0.29 -13.46 -6.15
C PHE A 142 0.88 -12.15 -5.65
N LEU A 143 1.26 -11.26 -6.58
CA LEU A 143 1.94 -10.02 -6.28
C LEU A 143 1.10 -8.82 -6.71
N ILE A 144 0.96 -7.85 -5.81
CA ILE A 144 0.43 -6.55 -6.15
C ILE A 144 1.62 -5.59 -6.24
N ASN A 145 1.80 -5.01 -7.41
CA ASN A 145 2.88 -4.06 -7.65
C ASN A 145 2.41 -2.65 -7.32
N ILE A 146 3.18 -1.97 -6.47
CA ILE A 146 2.99 -0.54 -6.25
C ILE A 146 4.12 0.14 -7.03
N GLU A 147 3.84 0.45 -8.27
CA GLU A 147 4.85 0.90 -9.24
C GLU A 147 5.59 2.13 -8.76
N LEU A 148 4.88 3.10 -8.21
CA LEU A 148 5.47 4.35 -7.76
C LEU A 148 6.47 4.15 -6.61
N LEU A 149 6.28 3.11 -5.79
CA LEU A 149 7.20 2.76 -4.71
C LEU A 149 8.26 1.75 -5.12
N GLY A 150 8.14 1.15 -6.32
CA GLY A 150 9.05 0.12 -6.78
C GLY A 150 9.03 -1.12 -5.92
N ARG A 151 7.87 -1.48 -5.36
CA ARG A 151 7.72 -2.61 -4.44
C ARG A 151 6.51 -3.44 -4.79
N SER A 152 6.60 -4.73 -4.47
CA SER A 152 5.51 -5.68 -4.63
C SER A 152 5.19 -6.33 -3.29
N ILE A 153 3.90 -6.53 -3.04
CA ILE A 153 3.42 -7.22 -1.84
C ILE A 153 2.81 -8.53 -2.29
N GLY A 154 3.23 -9.63 -1.70
CA GLY A 154 2.82 -10.94 -2.16
C GLY A 154 2.22 -11.83 -1.11
N VAL A 155 1.37 -12.74 -1.57
CA VAL A 155 0.82 -13.85 -0.79
C VAL A 155 0.91 -15.14 -1.59
N LYS A 156 1.06 -16.25 -0.90
CA LYS A 156 1.01 -17.56 -1.54
C LYS A 156 -0.43 -17.89 -1.92
N MET A 157 -0.62 -18.41 -3.12
CA MET A 157 -1.97 -18.72 -3.64
C MET A 157 -2.01 -20.06 -4.35
N TYR A 158 -3.21 -20.62 -4.41
CA TYR A 158 -3.48 -21.81 -5.23
C TYR A 158 -3.89 -21.38 -6.64
N ALA A 159 -3.40 -22.09 -7.62
CA ALA A 159 -3.68 -21.79 -9.03
C ALA A 159 -5.18 -21.75 -9.35
N ASP A 160 -5.97 -22.57 -8.67
CA ASP A 160 -7.42 -22.66 -8.90
C ASP A 160 -8.19 -21.38 -8.53
N ASP A 161 -7.58 -20.51 -7.73
CA ASP A 161 -8.23 -19.29 -7.24
C ASP A 161 -8.00 -18.08 -8.14
N ILE A 162 -7.24 -18.22 -9.21
CA ILE A 162 -6.85 -17.12 -10.09
C ILE A 162 -7.22 -17.39 -11.55
N GLU A 163 -7.37 -16.33 -12.31
CA GLU A 163 -7.62 -16.38 -13.74
C GLU A 163 -6.79 -15.33 -14.47
N ALA A 164 -6.50 -15.59 -15.73
CA ALA A 164 -5.79 -14.62 -16.57
C ALA A 164 -6.64 -13.36 -16.74
N ASN A 165 -5.98 -12.23 -16.66
CA ASN A 165 -6.65 -10.94 -16.77
C ASN A 165 -6.54 -10.39 -18.20
#